data_32cafc0c43e5d45f62b3232ff17b93aa
#
_entry.id   32cafc0c43e5d45f62b3232ff17b93aa
#
_cell.length_a   1.000
_cell.length_b   1.000
_cell.length_c   1.000
_cell.angle_alpha   90.00
_cell.angle_beta   90.00
_cell.angle_gamma   90.00
#
_symmetry.space_group_name_H-M   'P 1'
#
loop_
_entity.id
_entity.type
_entity.pdbx_description
1 polymer ?
#
loop_
_entity_poly.entity_id
_entity_poly.type
_entity_poly.pdbx_seq_one_letter_code
_entity_poly.pdbx_strand_id
1 'polypeptide(L)'
;MTLNVGVLALQGDFREHIQAALACGNKATEIRRASELSDIDALILPGGESTTIAHLAKTFQLFHPIQEKIKEGLPVYGSCAGMILLADRIVDGVEGQQTFGGLDITVRRNAFGRQVDSFEAPISFRGHILNAVFIRAPWVEETGSAVEVLSVAAEHPVAVQQGSLLATSFHPELTGDLAVHRFFFDEICKGR
;
A
#
# COMPACT_ATOMS: atom_id res chain seq x y z
N MET A 1 -3.39 -19.85 9.93
CA MET A 1 -2.46 -19.26 10.92
C MET A 1 -2.84 -17.80 11.12
N THR A 2 -2.91 -17.31 12.35
CA THR A 2 -3.21 -15.90 12.64
C THR A 2 -1.93 -15.10 12.54
N LEU A 3 -1.92 -14.04 11.71
CA LEU A 3 -0.76 -13.17 11.51
C LEU A 3 -0.75 -12.02 12.54
N ASN A 4 0.43 -11.54 12.88
CA ASN A 4 0.64 -10.28 13.57
C ASN A 4 0.87 -9.19 12.52
N VAL A 5 -0.15 -8.41 12.21
CA VAL A 5 -0.10 -7.37 11.16
C VAL A 5 0.29 -6.03 11.78
N GLY A 6 1.41 -5.46 11.36
CA GLY A 6 1.76 -4.09 11.67
C GLY A 6 1.02 -3.13 10.71
N VAL A 7 0.50 -2.04 11.21
CA VAL A 7 -0.05 -0.95 10.39
C VAL A 7 0.69 0.33 10.74
N LEU A 8 1.35 0.96 9.76
CA LEU A 8 2.11 2.18 9.98
C LEU A 8 1.18 3.31 10.40
N ALA A 9 1.27 3.74 11.66
CA ALA A 9 0.30 4.63 12.31
C ALA A 9 0.90 6.03 12.56
N LEU A 10 1.54 6.60 11.54
CA LEU A 10 2.12 7.94 11.59
C LEU A 10 1.15 9.01 11.10
N GLN A 11 0.42 8.73 10.00
CA GLN A 11 -0.56 9.62 9.38
C GLN A 11 -1.43 8.82 8.42
N GLY A 12 -2.71 9.21 8.23
CA GLY A 12 -3.63 8.63 7.24
C GLY A 12 -4.59 7.58 7.82
N ASP A 13 -5.08 6.71 6.95
CA ASP A 13 -6.22 5.81 7.19
C ASP A 13 -5.82 4.49 7.89
N PHE A 14 -4.89 4.55 8.85
CA PHE A 14 -4.35 3.35 9.51
C PHE A 14 -5.39 2.61 10.35
N ARG A 15 -6.39 3.31 10.91
CA ARG A 15 -7.43 2.70 11.75
C ARG A 15 -8.34 1.77 10.95
N GLU A 16 -8.69 2.18 9.74
CA GLU A 16 -9.51 1.42 8.79
C GLU A 16 -8.78 0.12 8.38
N HIS A 17 -7.48 0.18 8.12
CA HIS A 17 -6.66 -1.00 7.85
C HIS A 17 -6.54 -1.94 9.06
N ILE A 18 -6.46 -1.41 10.28
CA ILE A 18 -6.50 -2.21 11.52
C ILE A 18 -7.82 -2.97 11.59
N GLN A 19 -8.97 -2.30 11.36
CA GLN A 19 -10.28 -2.95 11.37
C GLN A 19 -10.38 -4.03 10.29
N ALA A 20 -9.87 -3.77 9.08
CA ALA A 20 -9.84 -4.77 8.01
C ALA A 20 -8.99 -5.99 8.37
N ALA A 21 -7.81 -5.81 8.98
CA ALA A 21 -6.96 -6.91 9.43
C ALA A 21 -7.65 -7.77 10.51
N LEU A 22 -8.29 -7.13 11.49
CA LEU A 22 -9.08 -7.81 12.53
C LEU A 22 -10.27 -8.57 11.93
N ALA A 23 -11.00 -7.97 10.98
CA ALA A 23 -12.12 -8.60 10.29
C ALA A 23 -11.68 -9.80 9.43
N CYS A 24 -10.41 -9.85 8.98
CA CYS A 24 -9.81 -11.00 8.34
C CYS A 24 -9.29 -12.07 9.33
N GLY A 25 -9.51 -11.92 10.63
CA GLY A 25 -9.12 -12.88 11.67
C GLY A 25 -7.65 -12.80 12.08
N ASN A 26 -6.95 -11.72 11.77
CA ASN A 26 -5.57 -11.48 12.17
C ASN A 26 -5.49 -10.61 13.43
N LYS A 27 -4.30 -10.55 14.05
CA LYS A 27 -3.99 -9.51 15.04
C LYS A 27 -3.49 -8.28 14.30
N ALA A 28 -3.73 -7.09 14.84
CA ALA A 28 -3.25 -5.85 14.25
C ALA A 28 -2.64 -4.94 15.33
N THR A 29 -1.51 -4.32 15.00
CA THR A 29 -0.75 -3.45 15.91
C THR A 29 -0.35 -2.17 15.17
N GLU A 30 -0.54 -1.03 15.82
CA GLU A 30 -0.02 0.26 15.32
C GLU A 30 1.50 0.27 15.39
N ILE A 31 2.15 0.61 14.27
CA ILE A 31 3.60 0.78 14.19
C ILE A 31 3.93 2.26 14.23
N ARG A 32 4.58 2.69 15.30
CA ARG A 32 5.03 4.06 15.52
C ARG A 32 6.52 4.13 15.88
N ARG A 33 7.15 2.99 16.17
CA ARG A 33 8.56 2.87 16.59
C ARG A 33 9.23 1.68 15.90
N ALA A 34 10.52 1.80 15.65
CA ALA A 34 11.30 0.75 14.99
C ALA A 34 11.29 -0.59 15.75
N SER A 35 11.25 -0.56 17.09
CA SER A 35 11.18 -1.77 17.92
C SER A 35 9.90 -2.60 17.70
N GLU A 36 8.83 -1.99 17.19
CA GLU A 36 7.55 -2.66 16.95
C GLU A 36 7.56 -3.45 15.63
N LEU A 37 8.60 -3.26 14.77
CA LEU A 37 8.77 -4.00 13.52
C LEU A 37 9.34 -5.42 13.70
N SER A 38 9.84 -5.77 14.90
CA SER A 38 10.47 -7.08 15.13
C SER A 38 9.45 -8.23 15.19
N ASP A 39 8.21 -7.94 15.63
CA ASP A 39 7.23 -8.95 16.00
C ASP A 39 6.06 -9.06 15.00
N ILE A 40 6.20 -8.47 13.81
CA ILE A 40 5.16 -8.50 12.78
C ILE A 40 5.48 -9.50 11.66
N ASP A 41 4.44 -10.15 11.16
CA ASP A 41 4.49 -11.08 10.02
C ASP A 41 4.22 -10.35 8.70
N ALA A 42 3.58 -9.19 8.74
CA ALA A 42 3.25 -8.36 7.59
C ALA A 42 3.11 -6.88 7.99
N LEU A 43 3.32 -5.97 7.05
CA LEU A 43 3.17 -4.52 7.24
C LEU A 43 2.16 -3.94 6.26
N ILE A 44 1.30 -3.03 6.73
CA ILE A 44 0.44 -2.20 5.89
C ILE A 44 0.91 -0.74 5.96
N LEU A 45 1.12 -0.14 4.80
CA LEU A 45 1.36 1.28 4.61
C LEU A 45 0.06 1.94 4.16
N PRO A 46 -0.61 2.72 5.03
CA PRO A 46 -1.95 3.23 4.74
C PRO A 46 -1.94 4.35 3.71
N GLY A 47 -3.12 4.67 3.21
CA GLY A 47 -3.39 5.92 2.51
C GLY A 47 -3.17 7.13 3.41
N GLY A 48 -2.99 8.29 2.78
CA GLY A 48 -2.70 9.54 3.45
C GLY A 48 -1.88 10.47 2.56
N GLU A 49 -0.99 11.25 3.13
CA GLU A 49 -0.08 12.13 2.39
C GLU A 49 1.34 11.54 2.41
N SER A 50 1.82 11.09 1.24
CA SER A 50 3.08 10.31 1.13
C SER A 50 4.32 11.08 1.57
N THR A 51 4.39 12.39 1.33
CA THR A 51 5.53 13.22 1.78
C THR A 51 5.54 13.39 3.29
N THR A 52 4.38 13.55 3.90
CA THR A 52 4.20 13.64 5.35
C THR A 52 4.57 12.32 6.01
N ILE A 53 4.08 11.19 5.48
CA ILE A 53 4.41 9.87 6.03
C ILE A 53 5.93 9.61 5.95
N ALA A 54 6.57 9.89 4.81
CA ALA A 54 8.02 9.75 4.66
C ALA A 54 8.79 10.64 5.62
N HIS A 55 8.36 11.89 5.80
CA HIS A 55 8.97 12.82 6.75
C HIS A 55 8.86 12.32 8.20
N LEU A 56 7.67 11.92 8.62
CA LEU A 56 7.43 11.38 9.96
C LEU A 56 8.21 10.07 10.18
N ALA A 57 8.28 9.19 9.16
CA ALA A 57 9.06 7.96 9.26
C ALA A 57 10.55 8.25 9.52
N LYS A 58 11.12 9.30 8.90
CA LYS A 58 12.49 9.75 9.19
C LYS A 58 12.60 10.33 10.59
N THR A 59 11.69 11.22 10.96
CA THR A 59 11.67 11.88 12.27
C THR A 59 11.64 10.87 13.42
N PHE A 60 10.85 9.80 13.27
CA PHE A 60 10.72 8.72 14.25
C PHE A 60 11.68 7.55 14.04
N GLN A 61 12.68 7.71 13.14
CA GLN A 61 13.72 6.71 12.84
C GLN A 61 13.14 5.35 12.36
N LEU A 62 11.99 5.38 11.70
CA LEU A 62 11.32 4.21 11.09
C LEU A 62 11.71 4.00 9.62
N PHE A 63 12.21 5.03 8.93
CA PHE A 63 12.38 5.01 7.48
C PHE A 63 13.34 3.88 7.03
N HIS A 64 14.55 3.84 7.56
CA HIS A 64 15.53 2.80 7.22
C HIS A 64 15.12 1.41 7.74
N PRO A 65 14.64 1.25 8.99
CA PRO A 65 14.13 -0.05 9.43
C PRO A 65 13.03 -0.65 8.54
N ILE A 66 12.10 0.16 8.03
CA ILE A 66 11.10 -0.30 7.07
C ILE A 66 11.75 -0.74 5.75
N GLN A 67 12.70 0.05 5.20
CA GLN A 67 13.44 -0.32 4.00
C GLN A 67 14.17 -1.66 4.16
N GLU A 68 14.80 -1.88 5.31
CA GLU A 68 15.49 -3.14 5.62
C GLU A 68 14.51 -4.31 5.67
N LYS A 69 13.37 -4.15 6.34
CA LYS A 69 12.33 -5.18 6.40
C LYS A 69 11.77 -5.54 5.01
N ILE A 70 11.59 -4.57 4.14
CA ILE A 70 11.18 -4.80 2.74
C ILE A 70 12.28 -5.63 2.02
N LYS A 71 13.55 -5.29 2.15
CA LYS A 71 14.67 -6.02 1.55
C LYS A 71 14.82 -7.44 2.11
N GLU A 72 14.53 -7.64 3.38
CA GLU A 72 14.50 -8.96 4.04
C GLU A 72 13.30 -9.80 3.57
N GLY A 73 12.38 -9.20 2.81
CA GLY A 73 11.23 -9.86 2.22
C GLY A 73 9.98 -9.88 3.11
N LEU A 74 9.87 -9.01 4.11
CA LEU A 74 8.61 -8.83 4.84
C LEU A 74 7.48 -8.56 3.85
N PRO A 75 6.33 -9.25 3.93
CA PRO A 75 5.15 -8.89 3.15
C PRO A 75 4.69 -7.46 3.48
N VAL A 76 4.52 -6.63 2.44
CA VAL A 76 4.05 -5.26 2.63
C VAL A 76 2.93 -4.95 1.64
N TYR A 77 1.85 -4.37 2.16
CA TYR A 77 0.76 -3.82 1.37
C TYR A 77 0.72 -2.31 1.49
N GLY A 78 0.74 -1.59 0.36
CA GLY A 78 0.62 -0.14 0.28
C GLY A 78 -0.66 0.30 -0.41
N SER A 79 -1.52 1.08 0.28
CA SER A 79 -2.75 1.67 -0.23
C SER A 79 -2.52 3.15 -0.54
N CYS A 80 -2.87 3.62 -1.74
CA CYS A 80 -2.78 5.01 -2.19
C CYS A 80 -1.38 5.64 -1.92
N ALA A 81 -1.22 6.42 -0.85
CA ALA A 81 0.09 6.94 -0.43
C ALA A 81 1.10 5.81 -0.19
N GLY A 82 0.65 4.66 0.31
CA GLY A 82 1.46 3.46 0.50
C GLY A 82 2.01 2.91 -0.82
N MET A 83 1.25 2.95 -1.92
CA MET A 83 1.75 2.61 -3.26
C MET A 83 2.90 3.54 -3.66
N ILE A 84 2.75 4.86 -3.45
CA ILE A 84 3.80 5.83 -3.75
C ILE A 84 5.06 5.54 -2.93
N LEU A 85 4.90 5.19 -1.66
CA LEU A 85 6.02 4.89 -0.75
C LEU A 85 6.75 3.58 -1.07
N LEU A 86 6.09 2.60 -1.70
CA LEU A 86 6.70 1.35 -2.15
C LEU A 86 7.38 1.49 -3.52
N ALA A 87 6.98 2.46 -4.35
CA ALA A 87 7.52 2.63 -5.69
C ALA A 87 9.01 2.97 -5.68
N ASP A 88 9.76 2.40 -6.62
CA ASP A 88 11.16 2.76 -6.83
C ASP A 88 11.31 4.14 -7.51
N ARG A 89 10.28 4.57 -8.27
CA ARG A 89 10.32 5.82 -9.04
C ARG A 89 8.99 6.58 -8.90
N ILE A 90 9.08 7.91 -8.82
CA ILE A 90 7.91 8.80 -8.76
C ILE A 90 8.00 9.85 -9.87
N VAL A 91 6.88 10.07 -10.57
CA VAL A 91 6.65 11.19 -11.49
C VAL A 91 5.74 12.21 -10.82
N ASP A 92 6.00 13.51 -11.06
CA ASP A 92 5.30 14.63 -10.42
C ASP A 92 5.38 14.61 -8.89
N GLY A 93 6.47 14.06 -8.36
CA GLY A 93 6.81 14.09 -6.94
C GLY A 93 7.25 15.48 -6.49
N VAL A 94 7.25 15.69 -5.17
CA VAL A 94 7.88 16.86 -4.56
C VAL A 94 9.39 16.69 -4.64
N GLU A 95 10.13 17.79 -4.89
CA GLU A 95 11.58 17.75 -4.91
C GLU A 95 12.15 17.11 -3.63
N GLY A 96 13.04 16.12 -3.81
CA GLY A 96 13.64 15.37 -2.71
C GLY A 96 12.71 14.36 -2.02
N GLN A 97 11.51 14.09 -2.56
CA GLN A 97 10.64 13.06 -2.03
C GLN A 97 11.33 11.70 -2.09
N GLN A 98 11.38 11.01 -0.96
CA GLN A 98 11.94 9.66 -0.86
C GLN A 98 10.83 8.63 -0.66
N THR A 99 11.10 7.42 -1.11
CA THR A 99 10.25 6.23 -0.94
C THR A 99 10.99 5.17 -0.14
N PHE A 100 10.26 4.22 0.42
CA PHE A 100 10.87 3.02 0.97
C PHE A 100 11.44 2.15 -0.16
N GLY A 101 10.79 2.15 -1.34
CA GLY A 101 11.18 1.39 -2.51
C GLY A 101 10.84 -0.10 -2.39
N GLY A 102 11.37 -0.87 -3.33
CA GLY A 102 11.26 -2.32 -3.39
C GLY A 102 10.26 -2.83 -4.44
N LEU A 103 9.34 -1.99 -4.89
CA LEU A 103 8.39 -2.30 -5.95
C LEU A 103 8.84 -1.61 -7.25
N ASP A 104 9.24 -2.38 -8.25
CA ASP A 104 9.79 -1.88 -9.52
C ASP A 104 8.70 -1.26 -10.42
N ILE A 105 8.16 -0.15 -9.96
CA ILE A 105 7.17 0.65 -10.67
C ILE A 105 7.57 2.13 -10.71
N THR A 106 7.08 2.82 -11.75
CA THR A 106 7.05 4.28 -11.81
C THR A 106 5.62 4.74 -11.53
N VAL A 107 5.43 5.52 -10.47
CA VAL A 107 4.12 6.00 -10.03
C VAL A 107 3.97 7.49 -10.33
N ARG A 108 2.84 7.89 -10.95
CA ARG A 108 2.43 9.28 -11.08
C ARG A 108 1.51 9.66 -9.93
N ARG A 109 1.82 10.76 -9.24
CA ARG A 109 0.98 11.30 -8.16
C ARG A 109 -0.20 12.09 -8.73
N ASN A 110 -1.34 12.08 -8.00
CA ASN A 110 -2.57 12.83 -8.37
C ASN A 110 -2.95 12.64 -9.85
N ALA A 111 -2.90 11.41 -10.31
CA ALA A 111 -2.86 11.07 -11.73
C ALA A 111 -4.20 11.26 -12.46
N PHE A 112 -5.34 11.17 -11.74
CA PHE A 112 -6.68 11.30 -12.33
C PHE A 112 -7.14 12.76 -12.57
N GLY A 113 -6.22 13.73 -12.43
CA GLY A 113 -6.44 15.13 -12.76
C GLY A 113 -6.99 15.98 -11.61
N ARG A 114 -6.79 17.32 -11.74
CA ARG A 114 -7.18 18.28 -10.70
C ARG A 114 -8.70 18.50 -10.57
N GLN A 115 -9.49 18.06 -11.55
CA GLN A 115 -10.95 18.24 -11.54
C GLN A 115 -11.70 17.09 -10.87
N VAL A 116 -11.03 15.96 -10.63
CA VAL A 116 -11.62 14.78 -10.00
C VAL A 116 -10.80 14.44 -8.76
N ASP A 117 -11.14 15.07 -7.64
CA ASP A 117 -10.45 14.82 -6.38
C ASP A 117 -10.76 13.42 -5.81
N SER A 118 -11.97 12.91 -6.05
CA SER A 118 -12.38 11.57 -5.66
C SER A 118 -13.48 11.03 -6.57
N PHE A 119 -13.49 9.72 -6.79
CA PHE A 119 -14.54 9.01 -7.51
C PHE A 119 -14.58 7.55 -7.09
N GLU A 120 -15.69 6.89 -7.39
CA GLU A 120 -15.84 5.45 -7.21
C GLU A 120 -16.04 4.81 -8.58
N ALA A 121 -15.46 3.64 -8.76
CA ALA A 121 -15.63 2.86 -9.99
C ALA A 121 -15.58 1.35 -9.70
N PRO A 122 -16.44 0.56 -10.39
CA PRO A 122 -16.27 -0.89 -10.37
C PRO A 122 -14.99 -1.28 -11.12
N ILE A 123 -14.16 -2.09 -10.48
CA ILE A 123 -12.95 -2.65 -11.08
C ILE A 123 -12.91 -4.16 -10.89
N SER A 124 -12.24 -4.85 -11.81
CA SER A 124 -11.95 -6.27 -11.63
C SER A 124 -10.61 -6.43 -10.91
N PHE A 125 -10.64 -7.11 -9.78
CA PHE A 125 -9.47 -7.50 -9.01
C PHE A 125 -9.44 -9.02 -8.90
N ARG A 126 -8.55 -9.67 -9.64
CA ARG A 126 -8.42 -11.15 -9.71
C ARG A 126 -9.76 -11.89 -9.92
N GLY A 127 -10.58 -11.35 -10.83
CA GLY A 127 -11.89 -11.94 -11.16
C GLY A 127 -13.03 -11.59 -10.19
N HIS A 128 -12.75 -10.84 -9.15
CA HIS A 128 -13.75 -10.28 -8.23
C HIS A 128 -14.04 -8.82 -8.61
N ILE A 129 -15.31 -8.46 -8.74
CA ILE A 129 -15.70 -7.06 -8.98
C ILE A 129 -15.87 -6.36 -7.64
N LEU A 130 -15.10 -5.33 -7.42
CA LEU A 130 -15.20 -4.49 -6.23
C LEU A 130 -15.44 -3.02 -6.63
N ASN A 131 -16.07 -2.26 -5.75
CA ASN A 131 -16.23 -0.82 -5.92
C ASN A 131 -15.00 -0.10 -5.34
N ALA A 132 -14.12 0.39 -6.23
CA ALA A 132 -12.89 1.03 -5.82
C ALA A 132 -13.10 2.53 -5.55
N VAL A 133 -12.66 3.00 -4.39
CA VAL A 133 -12.68 4.42 -3.99
C VAL A 133 -11.31 5.02 -4.29
N PHE A 134 -11.28 6.01 -5.18
CA PHE A 134 -10.09 6.75 -5.57
C PHE A 134 -10.17 8.17 -4.98
N ILE A 135 -9.17 8.58 -4.20
CA ILE A 135 -9.08 9.91 -3.58
C ILE A 135 -7.72 10.50 -3.94
N ARG A 136 -7.69 11.49 -4.84
CA ARG A 136 -6.45 12.07 -5.37
C ARG A 136 -5.41 10.99 -5.71
N ALA A 137 -5.90 9.91 -6.30
CA ALA A 137 -5.18 8.66 -6.41
C ALA A 137 -3.98 8.75 -7.37
N PRO A 138 -2.90 8.01 -7.08
CA PRO A 138 -1.85 7.77 -8.06
C PRO A 138 -2.31 6.73 -9.10
N TRP A 139 -1.53 6.56 -10.16
CA TRP A 139 -1.54 5.35 -10.96
C TRP A 139 -0.11 4.92 -11.30
N VAL A 140 0.03 3.72 -11.84
CA VAL A 140 1.32 3.23 -12.32
C VAL A 140 1.50 3.63 -13.77
N GLU A 141 2.62 4.31 -14.08
CA GLU A 141 3.01 4.67 -15.45
C GLU A 141 3.79 3.53 -16.12
N GLU A 142 4.69 2.90 -15.38
CA GLU A 142 5.57 1.85 -15.88
C GLU A 142 5.73 0.75 -14.83
N THR A 143 5.82 -0.49 -15.30
CA THR A 143 6.08 -1.67 -14.47
C THR A 143 7.35 -2.37 -14.92
N GLY A 144 8.15 -2.84 -13.98
CA GLY A 144 9.23 -3.77 -14.25
C GLY A 144 8.72 -5.16 -14.65
N SER A 145 9.59 -5.97 -15.21
CA SER A 145 9.23 -7.29 -15.77
C SER A 145 8.74 -8.32 -14.74
N ALA A 146 9.06 -8.11 -13.45
CA ALA A 146 8.64 -8.98 -12.36
C ALA A 146 7.34 -8.52 -11.68
N VAL A 147 6.74 -7.43 -12.16
CA VAL A 147 5.52 -6.85 -11.59
C VAL A 147 4.29 -7.45 -12.30
N GLU A 148 3.39 -8.04 -11.53
CA GLU A 148 2.07 -8.49 -11.99
C GLU A 148 1.05 -7.37 -11.84
N VAL A 149 0.31 -7.06 -12.92
CA VAL A 149 -0.81 -6.12 -12.88
C VAL A 149 -2.08 -6.89 -12.50
N LEU A 150 -2.67 -6.53 -11.35
CA LEU A 150 -3.85 -7.20 -10.79
C LEU A 150 -5.16 -6.49 -11.17
N SER A 151 -5.10 -5.19 -11.44
CA SER A 151 -6.27 -4.39 -11.83
C SER A 151 -5.86 -3.15 -12.62
N VAL A 152 -6.73 -2.73 -13.53
CA VAL A 152 -6.57 -1.56 -14.40
C VAL A 152 -7.80 -0.66 -14.29
N ALA A 153 -7.60 0.65 -14.23
CA ALA A 153 -8.63 1.68 -14.35
C ALA A 153 -8.10 2.84 -15.21
N ALA A 154 -8.95 3.41 -16.07
CA ALA A 154 -8.57 4.48 -17.00
C ALA A 154 -7.27 4.15 -17.79
N GLU A 155 -7.16 2.92 -18.27
CA GLU A 155 -6.01 2.39 -19.04
C GLU A 155 -4.68 2.30 -18.26
N HIS A 156 -4.67 2.58 -16.95
CA HIS A 156 -3.47 2.51 -16.10
C HIS A 156 -3.60 1.41 -15.04
N PRO A 157 -2.50 0.73 -14.70
CA PRO A 157 -2.49 -0.18 -13.56
C PRO A 157 -2.78 0.55 -12.25
N VAL A 158 -3.75 0.02 -11.49
CA VAL A 158 -4.19 0.56 -10.19
C VAL A 158 -4.07 -0.44 -9.05
N ALA A 159 -3.73 -1.68 -9.36
CA ALA A 159 -3.31 -2.68 -8.38
C ALA A 159 -2.20 -3.53 -8.99
N VAL A 160 -1.10 -3.70 -8.26
CA VAL A 160 0.08 -4.43 -8.71
C VAL A 160 0.71 -5.24 -7.59
N GLN A 161 1.38 -6.33 -7.95
CA GLN A 161 2.12 -7.19 -7.05
C GLN A 161 3.52 -7.48 -7.59
N GLN A 162 4.51 -7.55 -6.70
CA GLN A 162 5.84 -8.08 -7.00
C GLN A 162 6.35 -8.86 -5.77
N GLY A 163 6.47 -10.17 -5.91
CA GLY A 163 6.87 -11.02 -4.79
C GLY A 163 5.94 -10.84 -3.59
N SER A 164 6.48 -10.38 -2.47
CA SER A 164 5.73 -10.13 -1.22
C SER A 164 5.15 -8.71 -1.10
N LEU A 165 5.27 -7.89 -2.14
CA LEU A 165 4.79 -6.51 -2.13
C LEU A 165 3.50 -6.40 -2.94
N LEU A 166 2.47 -5.81 -2.34
CA LEU A 166 1.19 -5.47 -2.95
C LEU A 166 0.98 -3.96 -2.88
N ALA A 167 0.47 -3.36 -3.94
CA ALA A 167 0.07 -1.96 -3.91
C ALA A 167 -1.24 -1.72 -4.65
N THR A 168 -2.08 -0.83 -4.11
CA THR A 168 -3.31 -0.34 -4.74
C THR A 168 -3.32 1.17 -4.78
N SER A 169 -3.86 1.76 -5.86
CA SER A 169 -4.09 3.21 -5.93
C SER A 169 -5.36 3.65 -5.21
N PHE A 170 -6.30 2.74 -5.02
CA PHE A 170 -7.59 2.95 -4.37
C PHE A 170 -7.57 2.51 -2.91
N HIS A 171 -8.66 2.81 -2.19
CA HIS A 171 -8.84 2.60 -0.76
C HIS A 171 -9.86 1.48 -0.48
N PRO A 172 -9.47 0.18 -0.49
CA PRO A 172 -10.42 -0.89 -0.17
C PRO A 172 -10.89 -0.85 1.29
N GLU A 173 -10.07 -0.28 2.19
CA GLU A 173 -10.38 -0.11 3.60
C GLU A 173 -11.60 0.78 3.87
N LEU A 174 -11.99 1.62 2.92
CA LEU A 174 -13.13 2.53 3.07
C LEU A 174 -14.46 1.93 2.63
N THR A 175 -14.45 0.80 1.91
CA THR A 175 -15.68 0.19 1.35
C THR A 175 -16.23 -0.94 2.19
N GLY A 176 -15.46 -1.45 3.16
CA GLY A 176 -15.80 -2.68 3.88
C GLY A 176 -15.62 -3.96 3.06
N ASP A 177 -15.21 -3.87 1.79
CA ASP A 177 -14.83 -5.03 0.99
C ASP A 177 -13.43 -5.52 1.41
N LEU A 178 -13.35 -6.75 1.86
CA LEU A 178 -12.13 -7.36 2.37
C LEU A 178 -11.33 -8.13 1.30
N ALA A 179 -11.75 -8.15 0.03
CA ALA A 179 -11.13 -8.98 -0.99
C ALA A 179 -9.63 -8.70 -1.16
N VAL A 180 -9.22 -7.43 -1.18
CA VAL A 180 -7.80 -7.05 -1.29
C VAL A 180 -7.01 -7.45 -0.05
N HIS A 181 -7.56 -7.20 1.16
CA HIS A 181 -6.91 -7.57 2.41
C HIS A 181 -6.78 -9.09 2.56
N ARG A 182 -7.83 -9.85 2.21
CA ARG A 182 -7.78 -11.33 2.21
C ARG A 182 -6.76 -11.84 1.21
N PHE A 183 -6.72 -11.30 0.00
CA PHE A 183 -5.70 -11.66 -0.98
C PHE A 183 -4.29 -11.44 -0.42
N PHE A 184 -4.04 -10.28 0.20
CA PHE A 184 -2.76 -10.01 0.83
C PHE A 184 -2.42 -11.02 1.93
N PHE A 185 -3.33 -11.27 2.87
CA PHE A 185 -3.06 -12.15 3.99
C PHE A 185 -3.01 -13.64 3.61
N ASP A 186 -3.94 -14.09 2.74
CA ASP A 186 -4.09 -15.52 2.47
C ASP A 186 -3.19 -16.01 1.33
N GLU A 187 -2.96 -15.18 0.31
CA GLU A 187 -2.16 -15.56 -0.86
C GLU A 187 -0.69 -15.10 -0.72
N ILE A 188 -0.45 -13.85 -0.30
CA ILE A 188 0.90 -13.29 -0.25
C ILE A 188 1.62 -13.64 1.05
N CYS A 189 0.95 -13.50 2.21
CA CYS A 189 1.60 -13.74 3.49
C CYS A 189 1.69 -15.23 3.85
N LYS A 190 0.64 -16.03 3.57
CA LYS A 190 0.57 -17.44 3.93
C LYS A 190 1.03 -18.40 2.83
N GLY A 191 1.17 -17.92 1.62
CA GLY A 191 1.64 -18.70 0.45
C GLY A 191 3.14 -18.94 0.40
N ARG A 192 3.86 -18.65 1.48
CA ARG A 192 5.33 -18.81 1.60
C ARG A 192 5.74 -20.14 2.17
#